data_9b3f12ff585a47f56fb46f548d4eff77
#
_entry.id   9b3f12ff585a47f56fb46f548d4eff77
#
_cell.length_a   1.000
_cell.length_b   1.000
_cell.length_c   1.000
_cell.angle_alpha   90.00
_cell.angle_beta   90.00
_cell.angle_gamma   90.00
#
_symmetry.space_group_name_H-M   'P 1'
#
loop_
_entity.id
_entity.type
_entity.pdbx_description
1 polymer ?
#
loop_
_entity_poly.entity_id
_entity_poly.type
_entity_poly.pdbx_seq_one_letter_code
_entity_poly.pdbx_strand_id
1 'polypeptide(L)'
;TSRWLGDVYKRQVDSSDLPLFVSREILQESRDIKSIRDGCTKRVLNMITELSEKSPDKFLDFWKEFGQCLKEGFGEDFSNKEKLAKLARFKSSTHSSENDFVSFADYIDRMKQGQEKIYVITGESTQAVLSSPHLEIFKKKDIEVLLLTDRVDEWVLNFLNEFEGKAIQSITKGALDFDKIESNEAKDAESESVDNSDKFKVVIEKATKVLGSAVKQVRLSNRLTDSACCLISDEHDVSGHLERLLKSAGQNIPERKPIFEINPNHPIV
;
A
#
# COMPACT_ATOMS: atom_id res chain seq x y z
N THR A 1 -35.16 13.16 28.58
CA THR A 1 -34.41 12.02 29.18
C THR A 1 -34.60 10.70 28.42
N SER A 2 -35.75 10.49 27.70
CA SER A 2 -35.98 9.28 26.93
C SER A 2 -35.19 9.17 25.60
N ARG A 3 -34.72 10.30 25.08
CA ARG A 3 -34.03 10.35 23.79
C ARG A 3 -32.62 9.74 23.87
N TRP A 4 -31.96 9.87 25.00
CA TRP A 4 -30.61 9.36 25.23
C TRP A 4 -30.56 7.82 25.38
N LEU A 5 -31.53 7.26 26.07
CA LEU A 5 -31.67 5.80 26.21
C LEU A 5 -32.00 5.11 24.86
N GLY A 6 -32.83 5.73 24.03
CA GLY A 6 -33.18 5.19 22.71
C GLY A 6 -32.00 5.11 21.73
N ASP A 7 -31.06 6.05 21.80
CA ASP A 7 -29.89 6.05 20.92
C ASP A 7 -28.83 5.02 21.34
N VAL A 8 -28.72 4.69 22.62
CA VAL A 8 -27.83 3.63 23.12
C VAL A 8 -28.31 2.26 22.69
N TYR A 9 -29.63 2.01 22.76
CA TYR A 9 -30.22 0.69 22.41
C TYR A 9 -30.32 0.42 20.90
N LYS A 10 -30.27 1.45 20.04
CA LYS A 10 -30.29 1.27 18.58
C LYS A 10 -29.08 0.52 18.02
N ARG A 11 -28.04 0.30 18.82
CA ARG A 11 -26.80 -0.40 18.44
C ARG A 11 -26.74 -1.83 18.98
N GLN A 12 -27.80 -2.31 19.63
CA GLN A 12 -27.84 -3.66 20.18
C GLN A 12 -28.71 -4.55 19.31
N VAL A 13 -28.26 -5.79 19.10
CA VAL A 13 -29.05 -6.87 18.55
C VAL A 13 -29.51 -7.70 19.73
N ASP A 14 -30.82 -7.79 19.91
CA ASP A 14 -31.46 -8.59 20.97
C ASP A 14 -32.15 -9.78 20.34
N SER A 15 -32.01 -10.97 20.94
CA SER A 15 -32.67 -12.18 20.53
C SER A 15 -32.84 -13.11 21.72
N SER A 16 -34.08 -13.61 21.92
CA SER A 16 -34.39 -14.58 22.96
C SER A 16 -33.75 -15.96 22.74
N ASP A 17 -33.33 -16.23 21.49
CA ASP A 17 -32.82 -17.55 21.07
C ASP A 17 -31.31 -17.69 21.15
N LEU A 18 -30.61 -16.62 21.59
CA LEU A 18 -29.16 -16.66 21.71
C LEU A 18 -28.70 -17.46 22.94
N PRO A 19 -27.83 -18.45 22.78
CA PRO A 19 -27.23 -19.17 23.88
C PRO A 19 -26.34 -18.23 24.70
N LEU A 20 -26.70 -18.01 25.95
CA LEU A 20 -25.90 -17.21 26.89
C LEU A 20 -25.01 -18.12 27.71
N PHE A 21 -23.76 -17.73 27.91
CA PHE A 21 -22.89 -18.33 28.93
C PHE A 21 -23.43 -18.01 30.32
N VAL A 22 -23.28 -18.95 31.25
CA VAL A 22 -23.65 -18.77 32.66
C VAL A 22 -22.96 -17.57 33.29
N SER A 23 -21.73 -17.26 32.87
CA SER A 23 -20.93 -16.09 33.32
C SER A 23 -21.36 -14.77 32.69
N ARG A 24 -22.13 -14.77 31.61
CA ARG A 24 -22.54 -13.57 30.83
C ARG A 24 -21.41 -12.70 30.28
N GLU A 25 -20.16 -13.17 30.33
CA GLU A 25 -18.99 -12.39 29.93
C GLU A 25 -18.62 -12.57 28.45
N ILE A 26 -18.90 -13.75 27.89
CA ILE A 26 -18.52 -14.07 26.51
C ILE A 26 -19.71 -14.72 25.81
N LEU A 27 -20.03 -14.27 24.61
CA LEU A 27 -20.97 -14.93 23.72
C LEU A 27 -20.32 -16.23 23.21
N GLN A 28 -21.03 -17.34 23.35
CA GLN A 28 -20.60 -18.61 22.76
C GLN A 28 -20.66 -18.48 21.24
N GLU A 29 -19.58 -18.85 20.54
CA GLU A 29 -19.64 -18.96 19.09
C GLU A 29 -20.71 -20.01 18.70
N SER A 30 -21.87 -19.51 18.32
CA SER A 30 -22.94 -20.31 17.79
C SER A 30 -23.20 -19.98 16.32
N ARG A 31 -23.90 -20.87 15.63
CA ARG A 31 -24.27 -20.66 14.24
C ARG A 31 -25.12 -19.38 14.08
N ASP A 32 -25.94 -19.08 15.07
CA ASP A 32 -26.83 -17.91 15.06
C ASP A 32 -26.02 -16.61 15.25
N ILE A 33 -25.09 -16.59 16.18
CA ILE A 33 -24.18 -15.43 16.37
C ILE A 33 -23.37 -15.15 15.10
N LYS A 34 -22.85 -16.20 14.44
CA LYS A 34 -22.16 -16.05 13.17
C LYS A 34 -23.09 -15.46 12.10
N SER A 35 -24.31 -15.97 11.99
CA SER A 35 -25.30 -15.47 11.03
C SER A 35 -25.66 -14.00 11.28
N ILE A 36 -25.84 -13.62 12.54
CA ILE A 36 -26.12 -12.22 12.94
C ILE A 36 -24.92 -11.33 12.57
N ARG A 37 -23.69 -11.74 12.93
CA ARG A 37 -22.47 -11.01 12.60
C ARG A 37 -22.35 -10.77 11.09
N ASP A 38 -22.49 -11.84 10.29
CA ASP A 38 -22.36 -11.77 8.84
C ASP A 38 -23.47 -10.88 8.23
N GLY A 39 -24.69 -10.96 8.77
CA GLY A 39 -25.80 -10.10 8.38
C GLY A 39 -25.55 -8.62 8.70
N CYS A 40 -25.08 -8.33 9.90
CA CYS A 40 -24.72 -6.97 10.32
C CYS A 40 -23.57 -6.41 9.47
N THR A 41 -22.50 -7.19 9.28
CA THR A 41 -21.36 -6.79 8.44
C THR A 41 -21.79 -6.47 7.01
N LYS A 42 -22.59 -7.35 6.41
CA LYS A 42 -23.15 -7.13 5.07
C LYS A 42 -23.98 -5.85 5.00
N ARG A 43 -24.84 -5.61 6.01
CA ARG A 43 -25.68 -4.40 6.04
C ARG A 43 -24.86 -3.14 6.19
N VAL A 44 -23.87 -3.13 7.07
CA VAL A 44 -22.96 -1.98 7.28
C VAL A 44 -22.15 -1.70 6.01
N LEU A 45 -21.53 -2.70 5.41
CA LEU A 45 -20.76 -2.52 4.17
C LEU A 45 -21.64 -1.99 3.03
N ASN A 46 -22.86 -2.50 2.88
CA ASN A 46 -23.79 -1.97 1.87
C ASN A 46 -24.15 -0.50 2.14
N MET A 47 -24.38 -0.14 3.40
CA MET A 47 -24.68 1.25 3.77
C MET A 47 -23.50 2.19 3.48
N ILE A 48 -22.25 1.74 3.74
CA ILE A 48 -21.04 2.50 3.42
C ILE A 48 -20.86 2.62 1.89
N THR A 49 -21.16 1.55 1.14
CA THR A 49 -21.15 1.58 -0.33
C THR A 49 -22.17 2.59 -0.87
N GLU A 50 -23.41 2.55 -0.36
CA GLU A 50 -24.41 3.54 -0.73
C GLU A 50 -23.98 4.98 -0.39
N LEU A 51 -23.30 5.17 0.74
CA LEU A 51 -22.78 6.48 1.13
C LEU A 51 -21.71 6.95 0.14
N SER A 52 -20.80 6.06 -0.28
CA SER A 52 -19.74 6.40 -1.25
C SER A 52 -20.29 6.80 -2.62
N GLU A 53 -21.39 6.18 -3.04
CA GLU A 53 -22.03 6.46 -4.34
C GLU A 53 -22.92 7.70 -4.32
N LYS A 54 -23.75 7.84 -3.25
CA LYS A 54 -24.77 8.90 -3.19
C LYS A 54 -24.29 10.20 -2.56
N SER A 55 -23.24 10.17 -1.76
CA SER A 55 -22.74 11.33 -1.02
C SER A 55 -21.21 11.24 -0.83
N PRO A 56 -20.41 11.43 -1.91
CA PRO A 56 -18.95 11.26 -1.87
C PRO A 56 -18.27 12.12 -0.80
N ASP A 57 -18.71 13.37 -0.60
CA ASP A 57 -18.12 14.26 0.41
C ASP A 57 -18.29 13.71 1.83
N LYS A 58 -19.50 13.21 2.16
CA LYS A 58 -19.76 12.60 3.46
C LYS A 58 -19.01 11.27 3.62
N PHE A 59 -18.83 10.56 2.53
CA PHE A 59 -18.03 9.35 2.55
C PHE A 59 -16.54 9.67 2.80
N LEU A 60 -16.00 10.74 2.24
CA LEU A 60 -14.63 11.17 2.51
C LEU A 60 -14.43 11.59 3.97
N ASP A 61 -15.42 12.30 4.56
CA ASP A 61 -15.38 12.61 5.99
C ASP A 61 -15.42 11.34 6.84
N PHE A 62 -16.29 10.40 6.51
CA PHE A 62 -16.33 9.09 7.15
C PHE A 62 -15.00 8.34 6.97
N TRP A 63 -14.40 8.37 5.78
CA TRP A 63 -13.13 7.69 5.50
C TRP A 63 -11.97 8.26 6.31
N LYS A 64 -11.89 9.56 6.50
CA LYS A 64 -10.87 10.20 7.33
C LYS A 64 -10.89 9.70 8.78
N GLU A 65 -12.08 9.46 9.32
CA GLU A 65 -12.26 9.01 10.71
C GLU A 65 -12.15 7.50 10.88
N PHE A 66 -12.68 6.72 9.93
CA PHE A 66 -12.86 5.28 10.07
C PHE A 66 -12.13 4.44 9.02
N GLY A 67 -11.41 5.07 8.09
CA GLY A 67 -10.73 4.38 7.00
C GLY A 67 -9.70 3.34 7.49
N GLN A 68 -8.96 3.66 8.54
CA GLN A 68 -7.99 2.74 9.14
C GLN A 68 -8.68 1.47 9.69
N CYS A 69 -9.82 1.63 10.40
CA CYS A 69 -10.60 0.49 10.89
C CYS A 69 -11.12 -0.39 9.74
N LEU A 70 -11.55 0.21 8.62
CA LEU A 70 -11.97 -0.56 7.44
C LEU A 70 -10.80 -1.30 6.79
N LYS A 71 -9.62 -0.72 6.80
CA LYS A 71 -8.39 -1.35 6.28
C LYS A 71 -7.97 -2.58 7.09
N GLU A 72 -8.21 -2.61 8.40
CA GLU A 72 -7.99 -3.79 9.25
C GLU A 72 -8.79 -5.00 8.77
N GLY A 73 -9.97 -4.76 8.21
CA GLY A 73 -10.84 -5.80 7.64
C GLY A 73 -10.21 -6.62 6.51
N PHE A 74 -9.16 -6.14 5.84
CA PHE A 74 -8.46 -6.93 4.82
C PHE A 74 -7.82 -8.21 5.36
N GLY A 75 -7.40 -8.21 6.61
CA GLY A 75 -6.83 -9.40 7.26
C GLY A 75 -7.82 -10.19 8.09
N GLU A 76 -8.96 -9.60 8.46
CA GLU A 76 -9.94 -10.24 9.35
C GLU A 76 -11.15 -10.79 8.59
N ASP A 77 -11.55 -10.18 7.49
CA ASP A 77 -12.77 -10.53 6.73
C ASP A 77 -12.46 -10.79 5.24
N PHE A 78 -11.89 -11.95 4.96
CA PHE A 78 -11.57 -12.37 3.60
C PHE A 78 -12.80 -12.45 2.68
N SER A 79 -13.99 -12.69 3.23
CA SER A 79 -15.22 -12.83 2.44
C SER A 79 -15.70 -11.50 1.85
N ASN A 80 -15.34 -10.38 2.46
CA ASN A 80 -15.69 -9.03 2.01
C ASN A 80 -14.51 -8.23 1.42
N LYS A 81 -13.37 -8.89 1.19
CA LYS A 81 -12.13 -8.27 0.70
C LYS A 81 -12.34 -7.40 -0.55
N GLU A 82 -13.08 -7.89 -1.54
CA GLU A 82 -13.37 -7.12 -2.77
C GLU A 82 -14.19 -5.86 -2.49
N LYS A 83 -15.18 -5.94 -1.59
CA LYS A 83 -15.98 -4.77 -1.21
C LYS A 83 -15.13 -3.74 -0.47
N LEU A 84 -14.28 -4.20 0.45
CA LEU A 84 -13.34 -3.35 1.17
C LEU A 84 -12.38 -2.66 0.21
N ALA A 85 -11.86 -3.38 -0.80
CA ALA A 85 -10.97 -2.82 -1.81
C ALA A 85 -11.64 -1.72 -2.65
N LYS A 86 -12.93 -1.89 -3.02
CA LYS A 86 -13.72 -0.86 -3.71
C LYS A 86 -13.96 0.39 -2.86
N LEU A 87 -14.08 0.21 -1.55
CA LEU A 87 -14.27 1.32 -0.60
C LEU A 87 -12.98 2.00 -0.21
N ALA A 88 -11.84 1.32 -0.32
CA ALA A 88 -10.55 1.86 0.08
C ALA A 88 -10.18 3.14 -0.69
N ARG A 89 -9.61 4.11 0.03
CA ARG A 89 -9.15 5.39 -0.51
C ARG A 89 -7.72 5.65 -0.07
N PHE A 90 -6.93 6.18 -0.97
CA PHE A 90 -5.51 6.46 -0.75
C PHE A 90 -5.17 7.85 -1.28
N LYS A 91 -4.11 8.43 -0.79
CA LYS A 91 -3.52 9.61 -1.42
C LYS A 91 -2.76 9.20 -2.67
N SER A 92 -2.53 10.14 -3.56
CA SER A 92 -1.85 9.89 -4.83
C SER A 92 -0.67 10.84 -5.03
N SER A 93 0.34 10.37 -5.78
CA SER A 93 1.50 11.19 -6.16
C SER A 93 1.18 12.31 -7.15
N THR A 94 0.06 12.23 -7.85
CA THR A 94 -0.38 13.22 -8.85
C THR A 94 -1.34 14.26 -8.29
N HIS A 95 -1.89 14.03 -7.10
CA HIS A 95 -2.84 14.92 -6.44
C HIS A 95 -2.16 15.63 -5.26
N SER A 96 -2.23 16.96 -5.26
CA SER A 96 -1.50 17.80 -4.29
C SER A 96 -2.34 18.24 -3.09
N SER A 97 -3.66 18.07 -3.12
CA SER A 97 -4.53 18.46 -2.03
C SER A 97 -4.59 17.38 -0.93
N GLU A 98 -4.58 17.80 0.33
CA GLU A 98 -4.71 16.89 1.47
C GLU A 98 -6.03 16.10 1.48
N ASN A 99 -7.04 16.62 0.78
CA ASN A 99 -8.37 16.03 0.72
C ASN A 99 -8.61 15.17 -0.53
N ASP A 100 -7.65 15.09 -1.43
CA ASP A 100 -7.77 14.32 -2.66
C ASP A 100 -7.44 12.86 -2.38
N PHE A 101 -8.47 12.07 -2.19
CA PHE A 101 -8.37 10.63 -2.06
C PHE A 101 -8.80 9.94 -3.35
N VAL A 102 -8.10 8.89 -3.70
CA VAL A 102 -8.26 8.10 -4.92
C VAL A 102 -8.65 6.67 -4.55
N SER A 103 -9.61 6.10 -5.27
CA SER A 103 -9.90 4.68 -5.19
C SER A 103 -8.98 3.89 -6.14
N PHE A 104 -8.94 2.57 -5.97
CA PHE A 104 -8.26 1.71 -6.95
C PHE A 104 -8.91 1.77 -8.34
N ALA A 105 -10.24 1.92 -8.41
CA ALA A 105 -10.95 2.06 -9.68
C ALA A 105 -10.55 3.35 -10.39
N ASP A 106 -10.57 4.50 -9.68
CA ASP A 106 -10.12 5.78 -10.25
C ASP A 106 -8.66 5.72 -10.73
N TYR A 107 -7.80 4.96 -10.02
CA TYR A 107 -6.42 4.73 -10.44
C TYR A 107 -6.36 3.95 -11.74
N ILE A 108 -7.11 2.84 -11.85
CA ILE A 108 -7.15 2.00 -13.05
C ILE A 108 -7.62 2.79 -14.26
N ASP A 109 -8.64 3.64 -14.10
CA ASP A 109 -9.16 4.48 -15.17
C ASP A 109 -8.11 5.49 -15.71
N ARG A 110 -7.13 5.85 -14.90
CA ARG A 110 -6.03 6.76 -15.26
C ARG A 110 -4.72 6.05 -15.61
N MET A 111 -4.69 4.71 -15.57
CA MET A 111 -3.50 3.95 -15.94
C MET A 111 -3.08 4.24 -17.38
N LYS A 112 -1.77 4.32 -17.59
CA LYS A 112 -1.22 4.50 -18.94
C LYS A 112 -1.36 3.25 -19.79
N GLN A 113 -1.36 3.44 -21.10
CA GLN A 113 -1.36 2.33 -22.04
C GLN A 113 -0.11 1.44 -21.79
N GLY A 114 -0.31 0.14 -21.72
CA GLY A 114 0.74 -0.82 -21.41
C GLY A 114 1.04 -0.98 -19.92
N GLN A 115 0.45 -0.18 -19.03
CA GLN A 115 0.59 -0.35 -17.60
C GLN A 115 -0.25 -1.56 -17.12
N GLU A 116 0.41 -2.54 -16.52
CA GLU A 116 -0.24 -3.78 -16.07
C GLU A 116 -0.47 -3.83 -14.56
N LYS A 117 0.17 -2.92 -13.80
CA LYS A 117 0.21 -2.97 -12.32
C LYS A 117 -0.25 -1.66 -11.68
N ILE A 118 -0.81 -1.77 -10.50
CA ILE A 118 -1.09 -0.65 -9.60
C ILE A 118 0.17 -0.43 -8.76
N TYR A 119 0.77 0.75 -8.86
CA TYR A 119 1.97 1.08 -8.12
C TYR A 119 1.63 1.75 -6.79
N VAL A 120 2.27 1.30 -5.72
CA VAL A 120 2.06 1.82 -4.37
C VAL A 120 3.40 2.06 -3.68
N ILE A 121 3.42 3.02 -2.75
CA ILE A 121 4.55 3.27 -1.87
C ILE A 121 4.05 3.45 -0.44
N THR A 122 4.72 2.81 0.51
CA THR A 122 4.44 2.93 1.94
C THR A 122 5.44 3.85 2.63
N GLY A 123 5.01 4.55 3.67
CA GLY A 123 5.90 5.40 4.46
C GLY A 123 5.20 6.08 5.65
N GLU A 124 6.00 6.79 6.45
CA GLU A 124 5.55 7.37 7.72
C GLU A 124 4.65 8.60 7.55
N SER A 125 4.80 9.31 6.44
CA SER A 125 3.99 10.48 6.12
C SER A 125 3.96 10.74 4.62
N THR A 126 2.94 11.43 4.16
CA THR A 126 2.79 11.84 2.75
C THR A 126 4.01 12.63 2.25
N GLN A 127 4.51 13.56 3.08
CA GLN A 127 5.66 14.39 2.71
C GLN A 127 6.94 13.57 2.58
N ALA A 128 7.20 12.65 3.50
CA ALA A 128 8.37 11.75 3.42
C ALA A 128 8.33 10.86 2.18
N VAL A 129 7.14 10.34 1.85
CA VAL A 129 6.95 9.50 0.66
C VAL A 129 7.13 10.31 -0.62
N LEU A 130 6.57 11.52 -0.72
CA LEU A 130 6.69 12.38 -1.91
C LEU A 130 8.14 12.83 -2.19
N SER A 131 8.99 12.84 -1.16
CA SER A 131 10.43 13.14 -1.26
C SER A 131 11.28 11.90 -1.52
N SER A 132 10.67 10.74 -1.69
CA SER A 132 11.39 9.47 -1.85
C SER A 132 12.05 9.36 -3.23
N PRO A 133 13.33 8.93 -3.32
CA PRO A 133 13.98 8.64 -4.59
C PRO A 133 13.26 7.61 -5.45
N HIS A 134 12.50 6.73 -4.82
CA HIS A 134 11.73 5.70 -5.54
C HIS A 134 10.65 6.27 -6.46
N LEU A 135 10.21 7.51 -6.23
CA LEU A 135 9.21 8.18 -7.08
C LEU A 135 9.79 8.89 -8.29
N GLU A 136 11.11 9.07 -8.39
CA GLU A 136 11.74 9.88 -9.45
C GLU A 136 11.34 9.42 -10.85
N ILE A 137 11.53 8.14 -11.16
CA ILE A 137 11.19 7.59 -12.49
C ILE A 137 9.69 7.65 -12.78
N PHE A 138 8.84 7.48 -11.76
CA PHE A 138 7.39 7.56 -11.91
C PHE A 138 6.95 8.99 -12.23
N LYS A 139 7.54 9.99 -11.57
CA LYS A 139 7.32 11.41 -11.88
C LYS A 139 7.80 11.74 -13.29
N LYS A 140 9.00 11.28 -13.69
CA LYS A 140 9.54 11.51 -15.03
C LYS A 140 8.67 10.87 -16.12
N LYS A 141 8.18 9.65 -15.88
CA LYS A 141 7.28 8.95 -16.81
C LYS A 141 5.83 9.35 -16.65
N ASP A 142 5.51 10.27 -15.73
CA ASP A 142 4.16 10.69 -15.39
C ASP A 142 3.22 9.49 -15.09
N ILE A 143 3.70 8.56 -14.27
CA ILE A 143 2.97 7.39 -13.79
C ILE A 143 2.51 7.65 -12.36
N GLU A 144 1.21 7.50 -12.13
CA GLU A 144 0.63 7.67 -10.81
C GLU A 144 1.09 6.57 -9.84
N VAL A 145 1.33 6.94 -8.57
CA VAL A 145 1.66 6.03 -7.47
C VAL A 145 0.76 6.34 -6.29
N LEU A 146 0.10 5.34 -5.73
CA LEU A 146 -0.71 5.50 -4.52
C LEU A 146 0.20 5.57 -3.28
N LEU A 147 -0.11 6.53 -2.42
CA LEU A 147 0.64 6.81 -1.19
C LEU A 147 -0.06 6.18 0.00
N LEU A 148 0.54 5.18 0.57
CA LEU A 148 0.05 4.39 1.68
C LEU A 148 0.78 4.84 2.95
N THR A 149 0.16 5.72 3.73
CA THR A 149 0.80 6.37 4.88
C THR A 149 0.17 6.02 6.23
N ASP A 150 -0.86 5.19 6.24
CA ASP A 150 -1.41 4.65 7.49
C ASP A 150 -0.56 3.47 7.97
N ARG A 151 -0.42 3.32 9.29
CA ARG A 151 0.35 2.22 9.88
C ARG A 151 -0.16 0.83 9.45
N VAL A 152 -1.46 0.72 9.22
CA VAL A 152 -2.11 -0.51 8.78
C VAL A 152 -1.80 -0.87 7.31
N ASP A 153 -1.38 0.09 6.50
CA ASP A 153 -1.21 -0.12 5.05
C ASP A 153 -0.14 -1.16 4.71
N GLU A 154 0.94 -1.21 5.47
CA GLU A 154 1.96 -2.26 5.31
C GLU A 154 1.39 -3.66 5.51
N TRP A 155 0.47 -3.78 6.46
CA TRP A 155 -0.19 -5.03 6.74
C TRP A 155 -1.25 -5.36 5.67
N VAL A 156 -1.99 -4.36 5.19
CA VAL A 156 -2.96 -4.50 4.10
C VAL A 156 -2.33 -5.12 2.85
N LEU A 157 -1.12 -4.69 2.48
CA LEU A 157 -0.41 -5.19 1.30
C LEU A 157 -0.04 -6.69 1.38
N ASN A 158 -0.02 -7.29 2.57
CA ASN A 158 0.16 -8.74 2.70
C ASN A 158 -1.10 -9.53 2.31
N PHE A 159 -2.26 -8.90 2.35
CA PHE A 159 -3.55 -9.52 2.05
C PHE A 159 -4.13 -9.07 0.71
N LEU A 160 -3.83 -7.85 0.28
CA LEU A 160 -4.34 -7.26 -0.95
C LEU A 160 -3.24 -7.20 -2.01
N ASN A 161 -3.13 -8.26 -2.82
CA ASN A 161 -2.09 -8.40 -3.84
C ASN A 161 -2.55 -7.96 -5.23
N GLU A 162 -3.86 -7.86 -5.44
CA GLU A 162 -4.45 -7.48 -6.72
C GLU A 162 -5.81 -6.80 -6.54
N PHE A 163 -6.20 -6.02 -7.53
CA PHE A 163 -7.52 -5.43 -7.64
C PHE A 163 -7.97 -5.45 -9.11
N GLU A 164 -9.15 -6.02 -9.39
CA GLU A 164 -9.73 -6.16 -10.74
C GLU A 164 -8.73 -6.71 -11.78
N GLY A 165 -7.98 -7.76 -11.39
CA GLY A 165 -6.98 -8.42 -12.24
C GLY A 165 -5.68 -7.64 -12.44
N LYS A 166 -5.50 -6.50 -11.77
CA LYS A 166 -4.26 -5.73 -11.76
C LYS A 166 -3.47 -6.01 -10.49
N ALA A 167 -2.24 -6.49 -10.61
CA ALA A 167 -1.37 -6.73 -9.47
C ALA A 167 -0.98 -5.41 -8.80
N ILE A 168 -0.96 -5.41 -7.46
CA ILE A 168 -0.49 -4.27 -6.67
C ILE A 168 0.98 -4.48 -6.36
N GLN A 169 1.83 -3.56 -6.80
CA GLN A 169 3.29 -3.63 -6.63
C GLN A 169 3.81 -2.45 -5.81
N SER A 170 4.52 -2.76 -4.72
CA SER A 170 5.30 -1.75 -4.00
C SER A 170 6.51 -1.33 -4.82
N ILE A 171 6.69 -0.02 -5.01
CA ILE A 171 7.82 0.52 -5.77
C ILE A 171 9.14 0.48 -4.98
N THR A 172 9.11 0.19 -3.69
CA THR A 172 10.29 0.01 -2.84
C THR A 172 10.83 -1.41 -2.84
N LYS A 173 10.16 -2.33 -3.55
CA LYS A 173 10.51 -3.75 -3.58
C LYS A 173 10.78 -4.23 -5.00
N GLY A 174 11.70 -5.19 -5.11
CA GLY A 174 11.97 -5.91 -6.35
C GLY A 174 12.43 -5.06 -7.53
N ALA A 175 12.34 -5.63 -8.71
CA ALA A 175 12.61 -4.95 -9.97
C ALA A 175 11.34 -4.29 -10.51
N LEU A 176 11.51 -3.13 -11.14
CA LEU A 176 10.46 -2.42 -11.85
C LEU A 176 10.68 -2.61 -13.36
N ASP A 177 9.63 -3.01 -14.04
CA ASP A 177 9.58 -3.18 -15.48
C ASP A 177 8.71 -2.07 -16.08
N PHE A 178 9.31 -1.23 -16.90
CA PHE A 178 8.65 -0.12 -17.59
C PHE A 178 8.62 -0.30 -19.12
N ASP A 179 9.15 -1.42 -19.65
CA ASP A 179 9.37 -1.60 -21.09
C ASP A 179 8.08 -1.55 -21.91
N LYS A 180 6.95 -1.90 -21.29
CA LYS A 180 5.63 -1.91 -21.94
C LYS A 180 4.84 -0.62 -21.79
N ILE A 181 5.29 0.30 -20.93
CA ILE A 181 4.54 1.52 -20.60
C ILE A 181 4.96 2.62 -21.56
N GLU A 182 4.02 3.08 -22.39
CA GLU A 182 4.26 4.23 -23.26
C GLU A 182 4.53 5.48 -22.44
N SER A 183 5.72 6.07 -22.62
CA SER A 183 6.09 7.35 -22.05
C SER A 183 5.96 8.45 -23.13
N ASN A 184 5.55 9.65 -22.74
CA ASN A 184 5.45 10.80 -23.66
C ASN A 184 6.81 11.23 -24.24
N GLU A 185 7.91 10.77 -23.66
CA GLU A 185 9.28 10.93 -24.16
C GLU A 185 9.73 9.62 -24.83
N ALA A 186 9.19 9.36 -26.02
CA ALA A 186 9.59 8.20 -26.81
C ALA A 186 10.92 8.45 -27.51
N LYS A 187 11.82 7.47 -27.47
CA LYS A 187 12.88 7.13 -28.43
C LYS A 187 14.35 7.33 -28.08
N ASP A 188 14.76 7.96 -26.98
CA ASP A 188 16.20 8.16 -26.78
C ASP A 188 16.87 7.27 -25.71
N ALA A 189 16.16 6.34 -25.08
CA ALA A 189 16.69 5.53 -23.97
C ALA A 189 16.84 4.01 -24.25
N GLU A 190 16.54 3.54 -25.46
CA GLU A 190 16.57 2.09 -25.76
C GLU A 190 17.94 1.49 -26.02
N SER A 191 19.02 2.28 -26.11
CA SER A 191 20.32 1.77 -26.54
C SER A 191 21.44 1.77 -25.49
N GLU A 192 21.21 2.25 -24.26
CA GLU A 192 22.31 2.40 -23.28
C GLU A 192 22.39 1.35 -22.17
N SER A 193 21.42 0.46 -22.04
CA SER A 193 21.35 -0.44 -20.87
C SER A 193 22.31 -1.64 -20.88
N VAL A 194 22.86 -2.01 -22.02
CA VAL A 194 23.72 -3.22 -22.16
C VAL A 194 25.21 -2.89 -22.13
N ASP A 195 25.60 -1.71 -22.60
CA ASP A 195 27.02 -1.35 -22.75
C ASP A 195 27.64 -0.70 -21.49
N ASN A 196 26.80 -0.28 -20.53
CA ASN A 196 27.25 0.41 -19.31
C ASN A 196 27.69 -0.51 -18.17
N SER A 197 27.33 -1.80 -18.18
CA SER A 197 27.65 -2.70 -17.07
C SER A 197 29.14 -2.87 -16.84
N ASP A 198 29.96 -2.89 -17.91
CA ASP A 198 31.40 -3.08 -17.80
C ASP A 198 32.12 -1.81 -17.31
N LYS A 199 31.65 -0.62 -17.65
CA LYS A 199 32.22 0.65 -17.17
C LYS A 199 32.05 0.84 -15.68
N PHE A 200 30.90 0.45 -15.13
CA PHE A 200 30.58 0.61 -13.70
C PHE A 200 30.99 -0.59 -12.84
N LYS A 201 31.57 -1.63 -13.42
CA LYS A 201 32.00 -2.84 -12.70
C LYS A 201 32.94 -2.52 -11.53
N VAL A 202 33.89 -1.62 -11.75
CA VAL A 202 34.85 -1.16 -10.73
C VAL A 202 34.14 -0.42 -9.59
N VAL A 203 33.12 0.40 -9.90
CA VAL A 203 32.34 1.13 -8.89
C VAL A 203 31.51 0.16 -8.07
N ILE A 204 30.82 -0.80 -8.73
CA ILE A 204 30.02 -1.83 -8.07
C ILE A 204 30.91 -2.70 -7.16
N GLU A 205 32.09 -3.14 -7.63
CA GLU A 205 33.03 -3.94 -6.83
C GLU A 205 33.54 -3.18 -5.61
N LYS A 206 33.92 -1.92 -5.79
CA LYS A 206 34.35 -1.06 -4.67
C LYS A 206 33.24 -0.84 -3.66
N ALA A 207 32.02 -0.50 -4.12
CA ALA A 207 30.87 -0.31 -3.25
C ALA A 207 30.52 -1.60 -2.51
N THR A 208 30.51 -2.75 -3.19
CA THR A 208 30.29 -4.06 -2.58
C THR A 208 31.33 -4.37 -1.50
N LYS A 209 32.62 -4.05 -1.77
CA LYS A 209 33.70 -4.28 -0.81
C LYS A 209 33.59 -3.36 0.43
N VAL A 210 33.20 -2.11 0.24
CA VAL A 210 33.05 -1.14 1.35
C VAL A 210 31.82 -1.44 2.18
N LEU A 211 30.68 -1.70 1.54
CA LEU A 211 29.42 -1.99 2.22
C LEU A 211 29.39 -3.39 2.85
N GLY A 212 30.15 -4.33 2.29
CA GLY A 212 30.37 -5.66 2.85
C GLY A 212 29.07 -6.38 3.21
N SER A 213 28.91 -6.70 4.50
CA SER A 213 27.75 -7.42 5.01
C SER A 213 26.50 -6.56 5.24
N ALA A 214 26.60 -5.25 5.10
CA ALA A 214 25.45 -4.33 5.32
C ALA A 214 24.39 -4.40 4.22
N VAL A 215 24.75 -4.87 3.02
CA VAL A 215 23.85 -5.00 1.88
C VAL A 215 23.89 -6.42 1.31
N LYS A 216 22.78 -6.83 0.69
CA LYS A 216 22.68 -8.13 0.00
C LYS A 216 23.42 -8.09 -1.34
N GLN A 217 23.26 -7.00 -2.07
CA GLN A 217 23.80 -6.82 -3.41
C GLN A 217 23.94 -5.33 -3.72
N VAL A 218 24.89 -4.99 -4.59
CA VAL A 218 25.02 -3.67 -5.22
C VAL A 218 24.71 -3.84 -6.71
N ARG A 219 23.84 -2.99 -7.28
CA ARG A 219 23.52 -3.01 -8.70
C ARG A 219 23.24 -1.61 -9.25
N LEU A 220 23.20 -1.50 -10.58
CA LEU A 220 22.78 -0.25 -11.22
C LEU A 220 21.26 -0.09 -11.11
N SER A 221 20.83 1.15 -10.99
CA SER A 221 19.43 1.53 -10.87
C SER A 221 18.83 1.88 -12.23
N ASN A 222 17.59 1.44 -12.47
CA ASN A 222 16.75 1.89 -13.56
C ASN A 222 15.61 2.81 -13.09
N ARG A 223 15.57 3.11 -11.79
CA ARG A 223 14.51 3.93 -11.16
C ARG A 223 14.95 5.31 -10.71
N LEU A 224 16.25 5.56 -10.63
CA LEU A 224 16.80 6.83 -10.18
C LEU A 224 17.08 7.75 -11.38
N THR A 225 16.74 9.03 -11.24
CA THR A 225 17.03 10.07 -12.21
C THR A 225 17.94 11.14 -11.62
N ASP A 226 17.62 11.65 -10.44
CA ASP A 226 18.31 12.76 -9.79
C ASP A 226 19.15 12.31 -8.59
N SER A 227 18.70 11.29 -7.88
CA SER A 227 19.41 10.76 -6.71
C SER A 227 20.57 9.86 -7.10
N ALA A 228 21.67 9.89 -6.33
CA ALA A 228 22.88 9.09 -6.58
C ALA A 228 22.65 7.59 -6.29
N CYS A 229 21.89 7.27 -5.28
CA CYS A 229 21.65 5.89 -4.84
C CYS A 229 20.34 5.75 -4.03
N CYS A 230 19.86 4.52 -3.90
CA CYS A 230 18.77 4.19 -2.99
C CYS A 230 18.92 2.76 -2.43
N LEU A 231 18.15 2.46 -1.39
CA LEU A 231 18.02 1.12 -0.83
C LEU A 231 16.67 0.54 -1.19
N ILE A 232 16.65 -0.69 -1.67
CA ILE A 232 15.42 -1.42 -1.96
C ILE A 232 15.38 -2.73 -1.20
N SER A 233 14.17 -3.17 -0.85
CA SER A 233 13.94 -4.50 -0.31
C SER A 233 13.79 -5.52 -1.43
N ASP A 234 14.11 -6.77 -1.15
CA ASP A 234 13.80 -7.87 -2.07
C ASP A 234 12.27 -8.01 -2.21
N GLU A 235 11.80 -8.62 -3.29
CA GLU A 235 10.37 -8.74 -3.61
C GLU A 235 9.57 -9.39 -2.48
N HIS A 236 10.15 -10.42 -1.87
CA HIS A 236 9.52 -11.18 -0.78
C HIS A 236 9.91 -10.71 0.61
N ASP A 237 10.74 -9.68 0.71
CA ASP A 237 11.17 -9.16 2.01
C ASP A 237 10.13 -8.20 2.61
N VAL A 238 10.20 -8.10 3.94
CA VAL A 238 9.48 -7.06 4.68
C VAL A 238 10.03 -5.70 4.25
N SER A 239 9.18 -4.70 4.06
CA SER A 239 9.65 -3.35 3.75
C SER A 239 10.47 -2.78 4.91
N GLY A 240 11.40 -1.87 4.61
CA GLY A 240 12.18 -1.21 5.67
C GLY A 240 11.32 -0.40 6.64
N HIS A 241 10.13 0.02 6.21
CA HIS A 241 9.15 0.69 7.08
C HIS A 241 8.51 -0.29 8.06
N LEU A 242 8.02 -1.44 7.58
CA LEU A 242 7.44 -2.47 8.43
C LEU A 242 8.47 -3.06 9.40
N GLU A 243 9.72 -3.25 8.98
CA GLU A 243 10.81 -3.68 9.85
C GLU A 243 11.00 -2.72 11.04
N ARG A 244 10.99 -1.40 10.79
CA ARG A 244 11.06 -0.38 11.84
C ARG A 244 9.86 -0.43 12.78
N LEU A 245 8.65 -0.58 12.26
CA LEU A 245 7.43 -0.70 13.06
C LEU A 245 7.49 -1.93 13.98
N LEU A 246 7.90 -3.08 13.47
CA LEU A 246 7.99 -4.33 14.24
C LEU A 246 9.10 -4.25 15.29
N LYS A 247 10.25 -3.66 14.98
CA LYS A 247 11.33 -3.40 15.96
C LYS A 247 10.85 -2.44 17.07
N SER A 248 10.11 -1.39 16.74
CA SER A 248 9.53 -0.47 17.73
C SER A 248 8.49 -1.14 18.63
N ALA A 249 7.82 -2.18 18.14
CA ALA A 249 6.89 -3.02 18.90
C ALA A 249 7.60 -4.13 19.73
N GLY A 250 8.93 -4.13 19.76
CA GLY A 250 9.73 -5.11 20.54
C GLY A 250 9.82 -6.50 19.92
N GLN A 251 9.46 -6.65 18.65
CA GLN A 251 9.59 -7.92 17.95
C GLN A 251 11.02 -8.11 17.42
N ASN A 252 11.59 -9.30 17.69
CA ASN A 252 12.91 -9.68 17.18
C ASN A 252 12.75 -10.20 15.75
N ILE A 253 13.15 -9.38 14.77
CA ILE A 253 13.11 -9.76 13.35
C ILE A 253 14.54 -10.06 12.90
N PRO A 254 14.76 -11.11 12.10
CA PRO A 254 16.04 -11.37 11.48
C PRO A 254 16.50 -10.14 10.69
N GLU A 255 17.75 -9.75 10.89
CA GLU A 255 18.36 -8.64 10.18
C GLU A 255 18.41 -8.96 8.69
N ARG A 256 17.65 -8.21 7.89
CA ARG A 256 17.60 -8.36 6.44
C ARG A 256 18.50 -7.33 5.80
N LYS A 257 19.13 -7.72 4.70
CA LYS A 257 20.08 -6.89 4.00
C LYS A 257 19.41 -6.28 2.78
N PRO A 258 19.32 -4.95 2.68
CA PRO A 258 18.76 -4.30 1.51
C PRO A 258 19.67 -4.49 0.28
N ILE A 259 19.11 -4.26 -0.90
CA ILE A 259 19.85 -4.13 -2.15
C ILE A 259 20.18 -2.64 -2.31
N PHE A 260 21.45 -2.35 -2.61
CA PHE A 260 21.91 -0.98 -2.87
C PHE A 260 21.91 -0.72 -4.37
N GLU A 261 21.11 0.25 -4.80
CA GLU A 261 21.04 0.69 -6.19
C GLU A 261 21.81 1.99 -6.39
N ILE A 262 22.60 2.05 -7.45
CA ILE A 262 23.43 3.19 -7.84
C ILE A 262 22.93 3.76 -9.17
N ASN A 263 22.78 5.07 -9.24
CA ASN A 263 22.40 5.76 -10.47
C ASN A 263 23.65 5.97 -11.35
N PRO A 264 23.75 5.29 -12.51
CA PRO A 264 24.93 5.41 -13.38
C PRO A 264 25.10 6.80 -13.99
N ASN A 265 24.03 7.59 -14.04
CA ASN A 265 24.05 8.92 -14.69
C ASN A 265 24.30 10.06 -13.69
N HIS A 266 24.47 9.76 -12.39
CA HIS A 266 24.69 10.78 -11.38
C HIS A 266 26.15 11.23 -11.35
N PRO A 267 26.45 12.55 -11.26
CA PRO A 267 27.83 13.09 -11.34
C PRO A 267 28.82 12.57 -10.28
N ILE A 268 28.34 12.01 -9.18
CA ILE A 268 29.18 11.44 -8.10
C ILE A 268 29.63 10.02 -8.44
N VAL A 269 28.93 9.31 -9.31
CA VAL A 269 29.21 7.93 -9.69
C VAL A 269 30.13 7.83 -10.88
#